data_5ba8abe94ca9face5ff5eb2380063747
#
_entry.id   5ba8abe94ca9face5ff5eb2380063747
#
_cell.length_a   1.000
_cell.length_b   1.000
_cell.length_c   1.000
_cell.angle_alpha   90.00
_cell.angle_beta   90.00
_cell.angle_gamma   90.00
#
_symmetry.space_group_name_H-M   'P 1'
#
loop_
_entity.id
_entity.type
_entity.pdbx_description
1 polymer ?
#
loop_
_entity_poly.entity_id
_entity_poly.type
_entity_poly.pdbx_seq_one_letter_code
_entity_poly.pdbx_strand_id
1 'polypeptide(L)'
;LGDVYKRQGMAMGELWFKVPSAIKFVLTGKPGKYVSGKDIIIHIIGKIGVDGALYKSMEFVGEGIKYLSMDDRFTIANMAIEAGGKNGIFPVDDLTVAYMKEHSKRPYKVYEADEDAVYEQEYTIDLSTLKSTVAFPHLPENTRTIDEITEDVVIDQSVIGSCTNGRLEDLRACLLYTSPS
;
A
#
# COMPACT_ATOMS: atom_id res chain seq x y z
N LEU A 1 -22.63 11.23 -1.44
CA LEU A 1 -22.80 10.09 -2.38
C LEU A 1 -22.26 8.79 -1.81
N GLY A 2 -21.06 8.75 -1.21
CA GLY A 2 -20.52 7.53 -0.61
C GLY A 2 -21.40 6.92 0.48
N ASP A 3 -22.13 7.72 1.21
CA ASP A 3 -23.07 7.29 2.24
C ASP A 3 -24.26 6.51 1.72
N VAL A 4 -24.77 6.85 0.55
CA VAL A 4 -25.95 6.17 -0.04
C VAL A 4 -25.60 4.74 -0.42
N TYR A 5 -24.48 4.52 -1.09
CA TYR A 5 -24.04 3.18 -1.49
C TYR A 5 -23.68 2.30 -0.28
N LYS A 6 -23.03 2.87 0.75
CA LYS A 6 -22.74 2.15 2.00
C LYS A 6 -24.02 1.71 2.70
N ARG A 7 -25.02 2.60 2.83
CA ARG A 7 -26.32 2.28 3.44
C ARG A 7 -27.06 1.21 2.64
N GLN A 8 -27.04 1.31 1.31
CA GLN A 8 -27.66 0.32 0.45
C GLN A 8 -27.04 -1.06 0.60
N GLY A 9 -25.69 -1.15 0.61
CA GLY A 9 -24.97 -2.39 0.87
C GLY A 9 -25.25 -2.97 2.25
N MET A 10 -25.34 -2.12 3.28
CA MET A 10 -25.71 -2.56 4.63
C MET A 10 -27.13 -3.06 4.73
N ALA A 11 -28.08 -2.43 4.02
CA ALA A 11 -29.49 -2.80 4.05
C ALA A 11 -29.80 -4.05 3.24
N MET A 12 -29.15 -4.23 2.10
CA MET A 12 -29.45 -5.32 1.15
C MET A 12 -28.47 -6.49 1.27
N GLY A 13 -27.31 -6.29 1.90
CA GLY A 13 -26.22 -7.29 1.94
C GLY A 13 -25.52 -7.49 0.61
N GLU A 14 -25.87 -6.71 -0.41
CA GLU A 14 -25.36 -6.84 -1.78
C GLU A 14 -25.01 -5.46 -2.34
N LEU A 15 -23.91 -5.42 -3.10
CA LEU A 15 -23.52 -4.28 -3.93
C LEU A 15 -23.01 -4.81 -5.25
N TRP A 16 -23.30 -4.09 -6.33
CA TRP A 16 -22.73 -4.39 -7.63
C TRP A 16 -21.70 -3.32 -8.02
N PHE A 17 -20.66 -3.77 -8.67
CA PHE A 17 -19.56 -2.92 -9.16
C PHE A 17 -19.34 -3.19 -10.65
N LYS A 18 -18.93 -2.15 -11.36
CA LYS A 18 -18.30 -2.38 -12.67
C LYS A 18 -16.96 -3.06 -12.41
N VAL A 19 -16.66 -4.15 -13.13
CA VAL A 19 -15.36 -4.81 -13.05
C VAL A 19 -14.28 -3.80 -13.47
N PRO A 20 -13.32 -3.47 -12.60
CA PRO A 20 -12.24 -2.54 -12.93
C PRO A 20 -11.22 -3.20 -13.86
N SER A 21 -10.56 -2.39 -14.70
CA SER A 21 -9.30 -2.80 -15.31
C SER A 21 -8.21 -2.90 -14.24
N ALA A 22 -7.09 -3.54 -14.56
CA ALA A 22 -5.99 -3.74 -13.62
C ALA A 22 -4.70 -3.06 -14.07
N ILE A 23 -3.93 -2.56 -13.09
CA ILE A 23 -2.55 -2.11 -13.24
C ILE A 23 -1.66 -3.07 -12.45
N LYS A 24 -0.55 -3.48 -13.07
CA LYS A 24 0.42 -4.38 -12.46
C LYS A 24 1.67 -3.63 -12.01
N PHE A 25 2.07 -3.86 -10.78
CA PHE A 25 3.31 -3.35 -10.20
C PHE A 25 4.25 -4.50 -9.90
N VAL A 26 5.34 -4.59 -10.64
CA VAL A 26 6.38 -5.61 -10.44
C VAL A 26 7.42 -5.06 -9.47
N LEU A 27 7.41 -5.57 -8.25
CA LEU A 27 8.34 -5.19 -7.19
C LEU A 27 9.58 -6.07 -7.27
N THR A 28 10.74 -5.45 -7.46
CA THR A 28 12.03 -6.14 -7.56
C THR A 28 13.00 -5.66 -6.48
N GLY A 29 14.08 -6.39 -6.26
CA GLY A 29 15.10 -6.01 -5.29
C GLY A 29 14.62 -6.09 -3.83
N LYS A 30 15.51 -5.71 -2.92
CA LYS A 30 15.26 -5.69 -1.48
C LYS A 30 15.22 -4.24 -0.98
N PRO A 31 14.19 -3.84 -0.22
CA PRO A 31 14.13 -2.49 0.33
C PRO A 31 15.31 -2.21 1.24
N GLY A 32 15.79 -0.97 1.20
CA GLY A 32 16.85 -0.48 2.08
C GLY A 32 16.41 -0.45 3.55
N LYS A 33 17.39 -0.25 4.44
CA LYS A 33 17.09 -0.04 5.86
C LYS A 33 16.18 1.18 5.99
N TYR A 34 15.11 1.04 6.76
CA TYR A 34 14.12 2.10 7.02
C TYR A 34 13.16 2.44 5.88
N VAL A 35 13.17 1.69 4.78
CA VAL A 35 12.14 1.75 3.75
C VAL A 35 11.05 0.75 4.09
N SER A 36 9.85 1.24 4.33
CA SER A 36 8.66 0.47 4.71
C SER A 36 7.64 0.41 3.57
N GLY A 37 6.56 -0.35 3.76
CA GLY A 37 5.44 -0.36 2.82
C GLY A 37 4.85 1.03 2.58
N LYS A 38 4.94 1.95 3.56
CA LYS A 38 4.50 3.33 3.42
C LYS A 38 5.34 4.09 2.38
N ASP A 39 6.66 3.97 2.44
CA ASP A 39 7.55 4.62 1.46
C ASP A 39 7.28 4.10 0.05
N ILE A 40 7.06 2.77 -0.08
CA ILE A 40 6.79 2.13 -1.36
C ILE A 40 5.51 2.69 -2.00
N ILE A 41 4.41 2.73 -1.24
CA ILE A 41 3.13 3.19 -1.80
C ILE A 41 3.14 4.70 -2.05
N ILE A 42 3.77 5.51 -1.20
CA ILE A 42 3.91 6.95 -1.43
C ILE A 42 4.75 7.20 -2.68
N HIS A 43 5.84 6.47 -2.90
CA HIS A 43 6.63 6.54 -4.11
C HIS A 43 5.79 6.22 -5.36
N ILE A 44 4.97 5.17 -5.30
CA ILE A 44 4.06 4.79 -6.38
C ILE A 44 3.06 5.90 -6.66
N ILE A 45 2.42 6.46 -5.62
CA ILE A 45 1.47 7.56 -5.77
C ILE A 45 2.16 8.80 -6.39
N GLY A 46 3.37 9.12 -5.96
CA GLY A 46 4.15 10.21 -6.56
C GLY A 46 4.47 9.99 -8.04
N LYS A 47 4.63 8.72 -8.45
CA LYS A 47 4.93 8.35 -9.84
C LYS A 47 3.70 8.38 -10.76
N ILE A 48 2.54 7.90 -10.28
CA ILE A 48 1.33 7.76 -11.11
C ILE A 48 0.28 8.84 -10.87
N GLY A 49 0.42 9.63 -9.79
CA GLY A 49 -0.54 10.65 -9.35
C GLY A 49 -1.72 10.08 -8.56
N VAL A 50 -2.48 10.96 -7.92
CA VAL A 50 -3.66 10.61 -7.10
C VAL A 50 -4.82 10.01 -7.92
N ASP A 51 -4.83 10.23 -9.23
CA ASP A 51 -5.82 9.67 -10.16
C ASP A 51 -5.24 8.58 -11.09
N GLY A 52 -3.97 8.21 -10.90
CA GLY A 52 -3.26 7.28 -11.77
C GLY A 52 -3.88 5.89 -11.84
N ALA A 53 -4.50 5.44 -10.76
CA ALA A 53 -5.23 4.18 -10.68
C ALA A 53 -6.75 4.39 -10.53
N LEU A 54 -7.30 5.52 -11.02
CA LEU A 54 -8.70 5.85 -10.85
C LEU A 54 -9.62 4.74 -11.36
N TYR A 55 -10.41 4.18 -10.44
CA TYR A 55 -11.31 3.05 -10.66
C TYR A 55 -10.63 1.76 -11.16
N LYS A 56 -9.35 1.56 -10.90
CA LYS A 56 -8.60 0.37 -11.31
C LYS A 56 -8.24 -0.51 -10.11
N SER A 57 -7.96 -1.78 -10.37
CA SER A 57 -7.34 -2.69 -9.42
C SER A 57 -5.82 -2.54 -9.53
N MET A 58 -5.13 -2.44 -8.39
CA MET A 58 -3.67 -2.41 -8.33
C MET A 58 -3.18 -3.79 -7.88
N GLU A 59 -2.45 -4.48 -8.74
CA GLU A 59 -1.89 -5.79 -8.44
C GLU A 59 -0.38 -5.70 -8.27
N PHE A 60 0.11 -6.19 -7.13
CA PHE A 60 1.53 -6.17 -6.77
C PHE A 60 2.10 -7.56 -6.91
N VAL A 61 3.15 -7.72 -7.71
CA VAL A 61 3.81 -8.99 -7.98
C VAL A 61 5.33 -8.82 -7.94
N GLY A 62 6.07 -9.89 -8.15
CA GLY A 62 7.52 -9.85 -8.26
C GLY A 62 8.25 -10.35 -7.01
N GLU A 63 9.55 -10.54 -7.17
CA GLU A 63 10.40 -11.17 -6.15
C GLU A 63 10.63 -10.30 -4.91
N GLY A 64 10.43 -9.00 -5.02
CA GLY A 64 10.58 -8.05 -3.92
C GLY A 64 9.56 -8.27 -2.81
N ILE A 65 8.38 -8.86 -3.12
CA ILE A 65 7.30 -9.09 -2.16
C ILE A 65 7.75 -9.94 -0.97
N LYS A 66 8.66 -10.87 -1.18
CA LYS A 66 9.19 -11.74 -0.10
C LYS A 66 9.87 -10.99 1.04
N TYR A 67 10.24 -9.73 0.81
CA TYR A 67 10.88 -8.87 1.82
C TYR A 67 9.88 -7.98 2.57
N LEU A 68 8.61 -7.98 2.14
CA LEU A 68 7.55 -7.19 2.75
C LEU A 68 6.83 -8.00 3.83
N SER A 69 6.72 -7.42 5.02
CA SER A 69 5.89 -7.96 6.09
C SER A 69 4.39 -7.95 5.70
N MET A 70 3.54 -8.61 6.47
CA MET A 70 2.09 -8.47 6.28
C MET A 70 1.63 -7.05 6.54
N ASP A 71 2.24 -6.36 7.50
CA ASP A 71 1.91 -4.97 7.83
C ASP A 71 2.26 -4.03 6.67
N ASP A 72 3.39 -4.23 5.99
CA ASP A 72 3.75 -3.51 4.76
C ASP A 72 2.72 -3.73 3.65
N ARG A 73 2.34 -5.00 3.42
CA ARG A 73 1.34 -5.34 2.38
C ARG A 73 -0.02 -4.72 2.67
N PHE A 74 -0.45 -4.72 3.94
CA PHE A 74 -1.69 -4.06 4.35
C PHE A 74 -1.61 -2.54 4.16
N THR A 75 -0.49 -1.92 4.46
CA THR A 75 -0.26 -0.49 4.25
C THR A 75 -0.37 -0.13 2.78
N ILE A 76 0.31 -0.88 1.92
CA ILE A 76 0.26 -0.66 0.46
C ILE A 76 -1.16 -0.87 -0.08
N ALA A 77 -1.82 -1.97 0.29
CA ALA A 77 -3.17 -2.27 -0.16
C ALA A 77 -4.20 -1.25 0.32
N ASN A 78 -4.06 -0.76 1.56
CA ASN A 78 -4.95 0.28 2.13
C ASN A 78 -4.81 1.60 1.37
N MET A 79 -3.58 2.00 1.05
CA MET A 79 -3.31 3.27 0.37
C MET A 79 -3.51 3.23 -1.15
N ALA A 80 -3.96 2.13 -1.72
CA ALA A 80 -4.36 2.10 -3.13
C ALA A 80 -5.46 3.12 -3.43
N ILE A 81 -6.30 3.45 -2.45
CA ILE A 81 -7.37 4.46 -2.60
C ILE A 81 -6.81 5.87 -2.84
N GLU A 82 -5.65 6.23 -2.29
CA GLU A 82 -5.00 7.53 -2.49
C GLU A 82 -4.48 7.72 -3.93
N ALA A 83 -4.35 6.63 -4.70
CA ALA A 83 -4.10 6.65 -6.13
C ALA A 83 -5.41 6.54 -6.97
N GLY A 84 -6.59 6.57 -6.32
CA GLY A 84 -7.88 6.37 -6.95
C GLY A 84 -8.27 4.89 -7.17
N GLY A 85 -7.42 3.94 -6.73
CA GLY A 85 -7.60 2.51 -6.91
C GLY A 85 -8.80 1.94 -6.13
N LYS A 86 -9.37 0.87 -6.63
CA LYS A 86 -10.46 0.14 -5.96
C LYS A 86 -9.95 -0.81 -4.90
N ASN A 87 -8.79 -1.39 -5.11
CA ASN A 87 -8.11 -2.29 -4.18
C ASN A 87 -6.62 -2.39 -4.49
N GLY A 88 -5.88 -2.98 -3.55
CA GLY A 88 -4.51 -3.44 -3.74
C GLY A 88 -4.47 -4.94 -3.48
N ILE A 89 -3.94 -5.72 -4.41
CA ILE A 89 -3.91 -7.18 -4.38
C ILE A 89 -2.46 -7.64 -4.34
N PHE A 90 -2.17 -8.54 -3.40
CA PHE A 90 -0.90 -9.28 -3.32
C PHE A 90 -1.14 -10.76 -3.56
N PRO A 91 -0.18 -11.50 -4.13
CA PRO A 91 -0.27 -12.94 -4.25
C PRO A 91 -0.30 -13.61 -2.88
N VAL A 92 -0.96 -14.75 -2.81
CA VAL A 92 -1.01 -15.57 -1.60
C VAL A 92 0.24 -16.44 -1.55
N ASP A 93 1.14 -16.12 -0.62
CA ASP A 93 2.36 -16.86 -0.34
C ASP A 93 2.33 -17.52 1.05
N ASP A 94 3.42 -18.19 1.43
CA ASP A 94 3.52 -18.86 2.73
C ASP A 94 3.32 -17.91 3.91
N LEU A 95 3.76 -16.64 3.78
CA LEU A 95 3.57 -15.62 4.81
C LEU A 95 2.08 -15.28 4.98
N THR A 96 1.37 -15.11 3.87
CA THR A 96 -0.07 -14.87 3.87
C THR A 96 -0.84 -16.05 4.47
N VAL A 97 -0.46 -17.29 4.08
CA VAL A 97 -1.08 -18.51 4.63
C VAL A 97 -0.84 -18.64 6.13
N ALA A 98 0.38 -18.36 6.60
CA ALA A 98 0.71 -18.38 8.02
C ALA A 98 -0.12 -17.37 8.81
N TYR A 99 -0.21 -16.14 8.30
CA TYR A 99 -1.03 -15.08 8.88
C TYR A 99 -2.52 -15.49 8.96
N MET A 100 -3.07 -16.05 7.89
CA MET A 100 -4.47 -16.50 7.86
C MET A 100 -4.74 -17.64 8.85
N LYS A 101 -3.83 -18.58 9.01
CA LYS A 101 -3.97 -19.66 10.00
C LYS A 101 -4.02 -19.16 11.43
N GLU A 102 -3.28 -18.10 11.74
CA GLU A 102 -3.26 -17.49 13.07
C GLU A 102 -4.53 -16.67 13.35
N HIS A 103 -5.03 -15.94 12.35
CA HIS A 103 -6.07 -14.93 12.55
C HIS A 103 -7.47 -15.37 12.11
N SER A 104 -7.63 -16.49 11.38
CA SER A 104 -8.93 -16.92 10.89
C SER A 104 -9.09 -18.44 10.96
N LYS A 105 -10.28 -18.87 11.39
CA LYS A 105 -10.73 -20.27 11.33
C LYS A 105 -11.71 -20.51 10.17
N ARG A 106 -12.01 -19.47 9.38
CA ARG A 106 -12.95 -19.57 8.26
C ARG A 106 -12.27 -20.21 7.05
N PRO A 107 -12.98 -21.06 6.29
CA PRO A 107 -12.47 -21.52 5.00
C PRO A 107 -12.31 -20.33 4.06
N TYR A 108 -11.25 -20.33 3.29
CA TYR A 108 -10.99 -19.33 2.26
C TYR A 108 -10.60 -20.01 0.95
N LYS A 109 -10.81 -19.31 -0.15
CA LYS A 109 -10.37 -19.72 -1.48
C LYS A 109 -9.24 -18.78 -1.93
N VAL A 110 -8.19 -19.37 -2.46
CA VAL A 110 -7.10 -18.62 -3.09
C VAL A 110 -7.52 -18.32 -4.53
N TYR A 111 -7.30 -17.07 -4.94
CA TYR A 111 -7.46 -16.61 -6.32
C TYR A 111 -6.12 -16.13 -6.82
N GLU A 112 -5.79 -16.50 -8.03
CA GLU A 112 -4.58 -16.08 -8.73
C GLU A 112 -4.98 -15.49 -10.08
N ALA A 113 -4.11 -14.66 -10.66
CA ALA A 113 -4.34 -14.16 -12.00
C ALA A 113 -4.23 -15.31 -13.01
N ASP A 114 -5.07 -15.27 -14.04
CA ASP A 114 -4.98 -16.21 -15.15
C ASP A 114 -3.67 -15.96 -15.93
N GLU A 115 -3.15 -17.00 -16.61
CA GLU A 115 -1.89 -16.91 -17.37
C GLU A 115 -1.97 -15.88 -18.51
N ASP A 116 -3.17 -15.64 -19.03
CA ASP A 116 -3.48 -14.68 -20.09
C ASP A 116 -4.07 -13.37 -19.56
N ALA A 117 -3.94 -13.08 -18.26
CA ALA A 117 -4.43 -11.86 -17.66
C ALA A 117 -3.84 -10.62 -18.35
N VAL A 118 -4.73 -9.68 -18.73
CA VAL A 118 -4.38 -8.45 -19.42
C VAL A 118 -4.38 -7.28 -18.45
N TYR A 119 -3.29 -6.54 -18.43
CA TYR A 119 -3.14 -5.33 -17.62
C TYR A 119 -3.15 -4.09 -18.52
N GLU A 120 -3.81 -3.03 -18.08
CA GLU A 120 -3.85 -1.77 -18.82
C GLU A 120 -2.49 -1.07 -18.81
N GLN A 121 -1.76 -1.21 -17.70
CA GLN A 121 -0.42 -0.68 -17.54
C GLN A 121 0.40 -1.61 -16.64
N GLU A 122 1.72 -1.62 -16.86
CA GLU A 122 2.67 -2.33 -16.00
C GLU A 122 3.79 -1.39 -15.58
N TYR A 123 4.14 -1.41 -14.29
CA TYR A 123 5.24 -0.64 -13.72
C TYR A 123 6.21 -1.56 -13.00
N THR A 124 7.50 -1.37 -13.24
CA THR A 124 8.53 -2.02 -12.44
C THR A 124 9.07 -1.03 -11.42
N ILE A 125 9.13 -1.46 -10.15
CA ILE A 125 9.64 -0.70 -9.01
C ILE A 125 10.78 -1.49 -8.38
N ASP A 126 11.98 -0.96 -8.46
CA ASP A 126 13.15 -1.54 -7.79
C ASP A 126 13.22 -1.02 -6.35
N LEU A 127 12.84 -1.87 -5.39
CA LEU A 127 12.80 -1.55 -3.97
C LEU A 127 14.19 -1.20 -3.41
N SER A 128 15.27 -1.68 -4.04
CA SER A 128 16.64 -1.42 -3.58
C SER A 128 17.08 0.03 -3.82
N THR A 129 16.41 0.73 -4.73
CA THR A 129 16.70 2.13 -5.06
C THR A 129 15.86 3.12 -4.28
N LEU A 130 14.81 2.63 -3.60
CA LEU A 130 13.91 3.49 -2.86
C LEU A 130 14.58 4.06 -1.60
N LYS A 131 14.22 5.30 -1.32
CA LYS A 131 14.63 6.02 -0.12
C LYS A 131 13.39 6.38 0.70
N SER A 132 13.59 6.67 1.99
CA SER A 132 12.52 7.19 2.82
C SER A 132 11.91 8.44 2.18
N THR A 133 10.59 8.43 2.04
CA THR A 133 9.83 9.38 1.22
C THR A 133 8.79 10.09 2.07
N VAL A 134 8.63 11.38 1.87
CA VAL A 134 7.64 12.23 2.55
C VAL A 134 6.70 12.83 1.51
N ALA A 135 5.41 12.82 1.80
CA ALA A 135 4.41 13.55 1.02
C ALA A 135 4.18 14.93 1.64
N PHE A 136 4.34 15.97 0.83
CA PHE A 136 4.10 17.35 1.23
C PHE A 136 2.63 17.75 0.98
N PRO A 137 2.12 18.74 1.71
CA PRO A 137 0.80 19.31 1.42
C PRO A 137 0.71 19.80 -0.05
N HIS A 138 -0.47 19.75 -0.67
CA HIS A 138 -1.75 19.30 -0.09
C HIS A 138 -2.21 17.95 -0.64
N LEU A 139 -1.42 17.29 -1.50
CA LEU A 139 -1.74 16.02 -2.14
C LEU A 139 -0.68 14.96 -1.82
N PRO A 140 -1.06 13.71 -1.64
CA PRO A 140 -0.11 12.63 -1.36
C PRO A 140 0.86 12.31 -2.53
N GLU A 141 0.62 12.85 -3.72
CA GLU A 141 1.55 12.77 -4.86
C GLU A 141 2.70 13.78 -4.79
N ASN A 142 2.62 14.79 -3.93
CA ASN A 142 3.70 15.77 -3.71
C ASN A 142 4.85 15.12 -2.91
N THR A 143 5.44 14.09 -3.47
CA THR A 143 6.46 13.29 -2.79
C THR A 143 7.86 13.82 -3.01
N ARG A 144 8.68 13.75 -1.94
CA ARG A 144 10.12 13.97 -2.00
C ARG A 144 10.82 12.93 -1.14
N THR A 145 11.97 12.50 -1.56
CA THR A 145 12.85 11.72 -0.69
C THR A 145 13.44 12.63 0.40
N ILE A 146 13.80 12.07 1.54
CA ILE A 146 14.41 12.85 2.64
C ILE A 146 15.64 13.63 2.18
N ASP A 147 16.43 13.08 1.27
CA ASP A 147 17.63 13.72 0.73
C ASP A 147 17.34 14.95 -0.17
N GLU A 148 16.11 15.07 -0.67
CA GLU A 148 15.68 16.19 -1.52
C GLU A 148 15.10 17.35 -0.71
N ILE A 149 14.91 17.15 0.60
CA ILE A 149 14.38 18.18 1.49
C ILE A 149 15.55 19.03 1.97
N THR A 150 15.62 20.27 1.50
CA THR A 150 16.70 21.23 1.81
C THR A 150 16.25 22.34 2.75
N GLU A 151 14.94 22.49 2.92
CA GLU A 151 14.34 23.50 3.79
C GLU A 151 14.12 22.97 5.22
N ASP A 152 14.29 23.85 6.21
CA ASP A 152 13.90 23.57 7.58
C ASP A 152 12.37 23.60 7.71
N VAL A 153 11.77 22.43 7.98
CA VAL A 153 10.33 22.31 8.18
C VAL A 153 10.01 22.33 9.67
N VAL A 154 9.37 23.41 10.12
CA VAL A 154 8.91 23.52 11.52
C VAL A 154 7.63 22.72 11.69
N ILE A 155 7.62 21.82 12.68
CA ILE A 155 6.49 20.94 12.99
C ILE A 155 5.95 21.30 14.37
N ASP A 156 4.67 21.69 14.46
CA ASP A 156 4.00 21.98 15.72
C ASP A 156 3.44 20.71 16.38
N GLN A 157 3.04 19.73 15.57
CA GLN A 157 2.46 18.47 16.05
C GLN A 157 2.87 17.29 15.16
N SER A 158 3.27 16.19 15.78
CA SER A 158 3.50 14.91 15.10
C SER A 158 2.49 13.88 15.59
N VAL A 159 1.86 13.16 14.64
CA VAL A 159 0.87 12.10 14.93
C VAL A 159 1.38 10.79 14.36
N ILE A 160 1.40 9.75 15.18
CA ILE A 160 1.74 8.39 14.78
C ILE A 160 0.49 7.54 14.89
N GLY A 161 0.15 6.87 13.80
CA GLY A 161 -1.01 6.00 13.74
C GLY A 161 -2.08 6.49 12.77
N SER A 162 -2.70 5.57 12.15
CA SER A 162 -3.89 5.70 11.31
C SER A 162 -4.33 4.31 10.88
N CYS A 163 -5.38 4.20 10.04
CA CYS A 163 -5.77 2.93 9.43
C CYS A 163 -4.67 2.31 8.56
N THR A 164 -3.75 3.12 8.04
CA THR A 164 -2.62 2.67 7.21
C THR A 164 -1.40 2.27 8.03
N ASN A 165 -1.02 3.05 9.03
CA ASN A 165 0.31 2.98 9.66
C ASN A 165 0.22 3.22 11.17
N GLY A 166 -0.36 2.31 11.88
CA GLY A 166 -0.52 2.37 13.33
C GLY A 166 -0.47 0.98 13.97
N ARG A 167 0.12 0.02 13.29
CA ARG A 167 0.31 -1.34 13.77
C ARG A 167 1.47 -1.42 14.75
N LEU A 168 1.55 -2.52 15.47
CA LEU A 168 2.60 -2.73 16.46
C LEU A 168 4.01 -2.65 15.87
N GLU A 169 4.20 -3.11 14.63
CA GLU A 169 5.47 -3.02 13.90
C GLU A 169 5.86 -1.55 13.68
N ASP A 170 4.92 -0.71 13.25
CA ASP A 170 5.14 0.73 13.04
C ASP A 170 5.53 1.44 14.33
N LEU A 171 4.82 1.14 15.43
CA LEU A 171 5.10 1.72 16.74
C LEU A 171 6.48 1.28 17.27
N ARG A 172 6.86 0.03 17.06
CA ARG A 172 8.20 -0.47 17.43
C ARG A 172 9.30 0.21 16.64
N ALA A 173 9.10 0.40 15.34
CA ALA A 173 10.05 1.13 14.50
C ALA A 173 10.25 2.56 15.03
N CYS A 174 9.18 3.26 15.37
CA CYS A 174 9.25 4.61 15.93
C CYS A 174 9.96 4.63 17.28
N LEU A 175 9.69 3.69 18.19
CA LEU A 175 10.34 3.62 19.51
C LEU A 175 11.83 3.40 19.41
N LEU A 176 12.32 2.63 18.44
CA LEU A 176 13.75 2.41 18.23
C LEU A 176 14.50 3.71 17.89
N TYR A 177 13.81 4.70 17.31
CA TYR A 177 14.41 6.00 16.99
C TYR A 177 14.33 7.02 18.12
N THR A 178 13.36 6.87 19.02
CA THR A 178 13.10 7.83 20.09
C THR A 178 13.67 7.39 21.44
N SER A 179 14.11 6.15 21.58
CA SER A 179 14.77 5.66 22.79
C SER A 179 16.15 6.26 22.90
N PRO A 180 16.48 7.00 23.98
CA PRO A 180 17.84 7.41 24.23
C PRO A 180 18.73 6.17 24.40
N SER A 181 19.82 6.13 23.64
CA SER A 181 20.88 5.11 23.73
C SER A 181 21.58 5.17 25.08
#